data_c7e079b3bbd8e539834b844ae38c66e6
#
_entry.id   c7e079b3bbd8e539834b844ae38c66e6
#
_cell.length_a   1.000
_cell.length_b   1.000
_cell.length_c   1.000
_cell.angle_alpha   90.00
_cell.angle_beta   90.00
_cell.angle_gamma   90.00
#
_symmetry.space_group_name_H-M   'P 1'
#
loop_
_entity.id
_entity.type
_entity.pdbx_description
1 polymer ?
#
loop_
_entity_poly.entity_id
_entity_poly.type
_entity_poly.pdbx_seq_one_letter_code
_entity_poly.pdbx_strand_id
1 'polypeptide(L)'
;MATRGSPSARVPHLSRLLLVTGMSGAGKSSVLDALEDMGWDCVDNLPATLLQAFVTGERDARQTMPIAVGMDVRSRGFDVATLSGLLKSIDGVSPEILYLDCGGAELIRRYGETRRRHPLAPDRPAEDGIAREREMTAPLRLAADAVIDTTDLKPADLRDELRRRYGSDRDEPVLTIASFGFARGVSRTADLVFDMRFIDNPHWVEELRPLTGMDQSVQDYVSADPAWGATMDRLEALLADLIPRYWAAGKSYLTVAFGCTGGRHRSVAAAVEMTERLRARGFSPMVRHRDLATPPSDTIEEPGPLRGPAISKAVGG
;
A
#
# COMPACT_ATOMS: atom_id res chain seq x y z
N MET A 1 -22.61 -52.69 11.60
CA MET A 1 -22.47 -51.76 10.47
C MET A 1 -22.66 -50.34 10.99
N ALA A 2 -21.58 -49.62 11.22
CA ALA A 2 -21.65 -48.26 11.72
C ALA A 2 -21.48 -47.32 10.51
N THR A 3 -22.52 -46.55 10.21
CA THR A 3 -22.53 -45.52 9.18
C THR A 3 -21.67 -44.35 9.65
N ARG A 4 -20.51 -44.16 8.97
CA ARG A 4 -19.68 -42.98 9.16
C ARG A 4 -20.42 -41.78 8.61
N GLY A 5 -20.81 -40.84 9.50
CA GLY A 5 -21.30 -39.54 9.11
C GLY A 5 -20.23 -38.79 8.34
N SER A 6 -20.54 -38.35 7.14
CA SER A 6 -19.72 -37.43 6.34
C SER A 6 -19.50 -36.12 7.11
N PRO A 7 -18.28 -35.58 7.12
CA PRO A 7 -18.08 -34.26 7.71
C PRO A 7 -18.85 -33.22 6.88
N SER A 8 -19.76 -32.51 7.52
CA SER A 8 -20.42 -31.34 6.98
C SER A 8 -19.33 -30.37 6.50
N ALA A 9 -19.25 -30.16 5.20
CA ALA A 9 -18.40 -29.13 4.62
C ALA A 9 -18.86 -27.78 5.21
N ARG A 10 -18.00 -27.17 6.03
CA ARG A 10 -18.21 -25.79 6.49
C ARG A 10 -18.22 -24.90 5.25
N VAL A 11 -19.40 -24.35 4.94
CA VAL A 11 -19.53 -23.30 3.94
C VAL A 11 -18.59 -22.14 4.40
N PRO A 12 -17.65 -21.69 3.58
CA PRO A 12 -16.80 -20.58 3.95
C PRO A 12 -17.69 -19.34 4.09
N HIS A 13 -17.72 -18.76 5.29
CA HIS A 13 -18.49 -17.55 5.56
C HIS A 13 -17.76 -16.36 4.95
N LEU A 14 -18.48 -15.54 4.18
CA LEU A 14 -18.02 -14.21 3.77
C LEU A 14 -17.66 -13.40 5.03
N SER A 15 -16.48 -12.81 5.06
CA SER A 15 -16.02 -12.11 6.26
C SER A 15 -16.74 -10.77 6.46
N ARG A 16 -16.96 -10.01 5.39
CA ARG A 16 -17.62 -8.69 5.41
C ARG A 16 -18.23 -8.39 4.03
N LEU A 17 -19.36 -7.68 4.02
CA LEU A 17 -19.98 -7.13 2.81
C LEU A 17 -20.22 -5.63 3.00
N LEU A 18 -19.65 -4.80 2.13
CA LEU A 18 -19.81 -3.35 2.12
C LEU A 18 -20.56 -2.92 0.86
N LEU A 19 -21.70 -2.28 1.03
CA LEU A 19 -22.38 -1.58 -0.04
C LEU A 19 -21.86 -0.14 -0.09
N VAL A 20 -21.17 0.24 -1.16
CA VAL A 20 -20.72 1.60 -1.43
C VAL A 20 -21.72 2.30 -2.33
N THR A 21 -22.42 3.28 -1.78
CA THR A 21 -23.46 4.05 -2.48
C THR A 21 -23.30 5.55 -2.24
N GLY A 22 -24.18 6.37 -2.76
CA GLY A 22 -24.17 7.82 -2.55
C GLY A 22 -24.28 8.62 -3.84
N MET A 23 -24.05 9.92 -3.73
CA MET A 23 -24.24 10.87 -4.84
C MET A 23 -23.31 10.57 -6.01
N SER A 24 -23.84 10.67 -7.21
CA SER A 24 -23.05 10.59 -8.45
C SER A 24 -22.02 11.73 -8.49
N GLY A 25 -20.74 11.37 -8.67
CA GLY A 25 -19.63 12.34 -8.58
C GLY A 25 -19.04 12.51 -7.17
N ALA A 26 -19.59 11.85 -6.13
CA ALA A 26 -19.04 11.91 -4.78
C ALA A 26 -17.78 11.04 -4.57
N GLY A 27 -17.29 10.31 -5.60
CA GLY A 27 -16.01 9.60 -5.52
C GLY A 27 -16.12 8.09 -5.26
N LYS A 28 -17.26 7.44 -5.57
CA LYS A 28 -17.45 5.99 -5.38
C LYS A 28 -16.36 5.13 -6.02
N SER A 29 -15.96 5.42 -7.26
CA SER A 29 -14.88 4.66 -7.91
C SER A 29 -13.57 4.79 -7.14
N SER A 30 -13.23 5.99 -6.66
CA SER A 30 -12.02 6.19 -5.83
C SER A 30 -12.08 5.43 -4.50
N VAL A 31 -13.27 5.24 -3.94
CA VAL A 31 -13.47 4.41 -2.74
C VAL A 31 -13.27 2.94 -3.07
N LEU A 32 -13.83 2.45 -4.17
CA LEU A 32 -13.66 1.05 -4.60
C LEU A 32 -12.20 0.75 -4.94
N ASP A 33 -11.51 1.65 -5.68
CA ASP A 33 -10.08 1.52 -5.97
C ASP A 33 -9.26 1.44 -4.66
N ALA A 34 -9.56 2.28 -3.68
CA ALA A 34 -8.87 2.27 -2.39
C ALA A 34 -9.16 1.00 -1.56
N LEU A 35 -10.38 0.46 -1.62
CA LEU A 35 -10.75 -0.80 -0.98
C LEU A 35 -10.07 -1.99 -1.67
N GLU A 36 -9.98 -1.99 -3.00
CA GLU A 36 -9.25 -3.00 -3.78
C GLU A 36 -7.77 -3.02 -3.40
N ASP A 37 -7.13 -1.84 -3.27
CA ASP A 37 -5.76 -1.69 -2.75
C ASP A 37 -5.60 -2.26 -1.33
N MET A 38 -6.67 -2.30 -0.53
CA MET A 38 -6.73 -2.89 0.82
C MET A 38 -7.16 -4.37 0.82
N GLY A 39 -7.19 -5.03 -0.34
CA GLY A 39 -7.47 -6.45 -0.46
C GLY A 39 -8.95 -6.82 -0.41
N TRP A 40 -9.87 -5.87 -0.66
CA TRP A 40 -11.29 -6.16 -0.86
C TRP A 40 -11.54 -6.65 -2.29
N ASP A 41 -12.48 -7.56 -2.46
CA ASP A 41 -13.01 -7.94 -3.77
C ASP A 41 -14.08 -6.91 -4.18
N CYS A 42 -13.75 -6.07 -5.15
CA CYS A 42 -14.56 -4.91 -5.51
C CYS A 42 -15.30 -5.10 -6.83
N VAL A 43 -16.60 -4.79 -6.84
CA VAL A 43 -17.41 -4.75 -8.06
C VAL A 43 -18.16 -3.43 -8.15
N ASP A 44 -17.94 -2.67 -9.22
CA ASP A 44 -18.69 -1.42 -9.47
C ASP A 44 -19.92 -1.67 -10.36
N ASN A 45 -20.98 -0.93 -10.08
CA ASN A 45 -22.21 -0.89 -10.88
C ASN A 45 -22.89 -2.27 -11.06
N LEU A 46 -22.87 -3.11 -10.01
CA LEU A 46 -23.54 -4.41 -10.05
C LEU A 46 -25.06 -4.23 -10.20
N PRO A 47 -25.74 -4.93 -11.13
CA PRO A 47 -27.19 -4.96 -11.19
C PRO A 47 -27.78 -5.51 -9.88
N ALA A 48 -28.80 -4.85 -9.33
CA ALA A 48 -29.40 -5.22 -8.05
C ALA A 48 -29.86 -6.70 -8.01
N THR A 49 -30.37 -7.22 -9.12
CA THR A 49 -30.81 -8.60 -9.26
C THR A 49 -29.69 -9.64 -9.15
N LEU A 50 -28.43 -9.25 -9.34
CA LEU A 50 -27.29 -10.14 -9.26
C LEU A 50 -26.60 -10.11 -7.88
N LEU A 51 -26.95 -9.17 -7.01
CA LEU A 51 -26.28 -9.00 -5.71
C LEU A 51 -26.36 -10.27 -4.87
N GLN A 52 -27.52 -10.87 -4.73
CA GLN A 52 -27.68 -12.10 -3.95
C GLN A 52 -26.86 -13.25 -4.52
N ALA A 53 -26.94 -13.49 -5.83
CA ALA A 53 -26.17 -14.55 -6.49
C ALA A 53 -24.65 -14.31 -6.38
N PHE A 54 -24.21 -13.06 -6.47
CA PHE A 54 -22.81 -12.69 -6.31
C PHE A 54 -22.30 -12.94 -4.88
N VAL A 55 -23.13 -12.65 -3.87
CA VAL A 55 -22.75 -12.82 -2.46
C VAL A 55 -22.84 -14.28 -2.00
N THR A 56 -23.81 -15.06 -2.52
CA THR A 56 -24.06 -16.46 -2.08
C THR A 56 -23.49 -17.53 -3.00
N GLY A 57 -22.90 -17.16 -4.15
CA GLY A 57 -22.32 -18.12 -5.12
C GLY A 57 -21.23 -19.02 -4.51
N GLU A 58 -20.97 -20.18 -5.17
CA GLU A 58 -19.89 -21.09 -4.76
C GLU A 58 -18.54 -20.35 -4.77
N ARG A 59 -17.79 -20.45 -3.69
CA ARG A 59 -16.53 -19.72 -3.47
C ARG A 59 -15.40 -20.69 -3.20
N ASP A 60 -14.28 -20.48 -3.88
CA ASP A 60 -13.00 -21.17 -3.64
C ASP A 60 -12.35 -20.72 -2.31
N ALA A 61 -11.33 -21.42 -1.87
CA ALA A 61 -10.59 -21.14 -0.63
C ALA A 61 -9.97 -19.71 -0.55
N ARG A 62 -9.95 -18.94 -1.65
CA ARG A 62 -9.59 -17.50 -1.69
C ARG A 62 -10.72 -16.59 -1.20
N GLN A 63 -11.86 -17.11 -0.85
CA GLN A 63 -13.15 -16.43 -0.71
C GLN A 63 -13.50 -16.03 0.73
N THR A 64 -12.50 -15.91 1.58
CA THR A 64 -12.61 -15.21 2.87
C THR A 64 -12.35 -13.70 2.74
N MET A 65 -12.09 -13.19 1.52
CA MET A 65 -11.88 -11.78 1.29
C MET A 65 -13.17 -11.00 1.52
N PRO A 66 -13.10 -9.81 2.13
CA PRO A 66 -14.24 -8.92 2.23
C PRO A 66 -14.65 -8.44 0.84
N ILE A 67 -15.95 -8.22 0.64
CA ILE A 67 -16.52 -7.75 -0.64
C ILE A 67 -17.03 -6.33 -0.50
N ALA A 68 -16.71 -5.48 -1.49
CA ALA A 68 -17.30 -4.17 -1.65
C ALA A 68 -18.06 -4.08 -2.98
N VAL A 69 -19.32 -3.66 -2.91
CA VAL A 69 -20.19 -3.54 -4.08
C VAL A 69 -20.61 -2.08 -4.25
N GLY A 70 -20.19 -1.48 -5.35
CA GLY A 70 -20.63 -0.15 -5.78
C GLY A 70 -21.98 -0.20 -6.45
N MET A 71 -22.97 0.53 -5.92
CA MET A 71 -24.29 0.66 -6.51
C MET A 71 -24.80 2.09 -6.38
N ASP A 72 -25.38 2.61 -7.45
CA ASP A 72 -26.00 3.93 -7.48
C ASP A 72 -27.15 3.99 -8.51
N VAL A 73 -27.69 5.17 -8.73
CA VAL A 73 -28.81 5.41 -9.67
C VAL A 73 -28.52 4.96 -11.11
N ARG A 74 -27.26 4.67 -11.47
CA ARG A 74 -26.85 4.11 -12.78
C ARG A 74 -26.98 2.59 -12.81
N SER A 75 -26.95 1.94 -11.65
CA SER A 75 -27.03 0.49 -11.57
C SER A 75 -28.41 -0.01 -12.03
N ARG A 76 -28.41 -1.00 -12.91
CA ARG A 76 -29.65 -1.54 -13.46
C ARG A 76 -30.51 -2.14 -12.36
N GLY A 77 -31.76 -1.68 -12.29
CA GLY A 77 -32.71 -2.11 -11.24
C GLY A 77 -32.44 -1.47 -9.87
N PHE A 78 -31.65 -0.37 -9.82
CA PHE A 78 -31.46 0.38 -8.59
C PHE A 78 -32.80 0.99 -8.14
N ASP A 79 -33.26 0.53 -6.99
CA ASP A 79 -34.39 1.07 -6.25
C ASP A 79 -34.10 0.91 -4.75
N VAL A 80 -34.27 1.98 -3.99
CA VAL A 80 -33.91 2.04 -2.58
C VAL A 80 -34.66 1.01 -1.74
N ALA A 81 -35.94 0.80 -2.00
CA ALA A 81 -36.76 -0.17 -1.26
C ALA A 81 -36.34 -1.60 -1.60
N THR A 82 -36.14 -1.89 -2.89
CA THR A 82 -35.64 -3.18 -3.38
C THR A 82 -34.25 -3.49 -2.80
N LEU A 83 -33.32 -2.53 -2.80
CA LEU A 83 -31.99 -2.70 -2.27
C LEU A 83 -32.01 -3.00 -0.76
N SER A 84 -32.80 -2.25 0.01
CA SER A 84 -32.97 -2.48 1.45
C SER A 84 -33.56 -3.86 1.75
N GLY A 85 -34.47 -4.36 0.91
CA GLY A 85 -35.00 -5.71 1.00
C GLY A 85 -33.98 -6.79 0.69
N LEU A 86 -33.19 -6.61 -0.38
CA LEU A 86 -32.13 -7.52 -0.79
C LEU A 86 -31.05 -7.64 0.29
N LEU A 87 -30.59 -6.52 0.85
CA LEU A 87 -29.56 -6.53 1.90
C LEU A 87 -30.02 -7.31 3.14
N LYS A 88 -31.28 -7.21 3.51
CA LYS A 88 -31.89 -7.97 4.64
C LYS A 88 -32.06 -9.46 4.34
N SER A 89 -32.12 -9.86 3.07
CA SER A 89 -32.31 -11.25 2.64
C SER A 89 -31.02 -12.04 2.47
N ILE A 90 -29.85 -11.41 2.68
CA ILE A 90 -28.56 -12.08 2.58
C ILE A 90 -28.27 -12.80 3.89
N ASP A 91 -28.34 -14.14 3.86
CA ASP A 91 -28.06 -14.97 5.02
C ASP A 91 -26.56 -15.04 5.34
N GLY A 92 -26.25 -15.02 6.64
CA GLY A 92 -24.89 -15.29 7.14
C GLY A 92 -23.92 -14.10 7.11
N VAL A 93 -24.33 -12.92 6.62
CA VAL A 93 -23.53 -11.69 6.61
C VAL A 93 -24.41 -10.50 6.92
N SER A 94 -23.92 -9.60 7.78
CA SER A 94 -24.55 -8.29 7.99
C SER A 94 -23.92 -7.28 7.02
N PRO A 95 -24.64 -6.87 5.95
CA PRO A 95 -24.09 -5.86 5.04
C PRO A 95 -23.94 -4.52 5.74
N GLU A 96 -22.79 -3.88 5.59
CA GLU A 96 -22.56 -2.49 5.97
C GLU A 96 -22.88 -1.57 4.78
N ILE A 97 -23.46 -0.41 5.03
CA ILE A 97 -23.75 0.62 4.00
C ILE A 97 -22.83 1.82 4.23
N LEU A 98 -21.94 2.07 3.27
CA LEU A 98 -21.15 3.30 3.18
C LEU A 98 -21.81 4.24 2.18
N TYR A 99 -22.30 5.39 2.67
CA TYR A 99 -22.87 6.43 1.84
C TYR A 99 -21.88 7.57 1.62
N LEU A 100 -21.60 7.90 0.35
CA LEU A 100 -20.77 9.03 -0.03
C LEU A 100 -21.63 10.24 -0.33
N ASP A 101 -21.52 11.26 0.50
CA ASP A 101 -22.15 12.55 0.26
C ASP A 101 -21.15 13.56 -0.33
N CYS A 102 -21.69 14.60 -0.94
CA CYS A 102 -20.90 15.73 -1.43
C CYS A 102 -21.83 16.93 -1.58
N GLY A 103 -21.34 18.12 -1.23
CA GLY A 103 -22.08 19.37 -1.38
C GLY A 103 -22.47 19.66 -2.83
N GLY A 104 -23.67 20.19 -3.05
CA GLY A 104 -24.21 20.42 -4.39
C GLY A 104 -23.31 21.32 -5.26
N ALA A 105 -22.75 22.39 -4.69
CA ALA A 105 -21.84 23.28 -5.40
C ALA A 105 -20.57 22.57 -5.87
N GLU A 106 -20.01 21.69 -5.04
CA GLU A 106 -18.82 20.90 -5.39
C GLU A 106 -19.16 19.85 -6.46
N LEU A 107 -20.33 19.18 -6.36
CA LEU A 107 -20.79 18.26 -7.43
C LEU A 107 -20.95 18.97 -8.75
N ILE A 108 -21.55 20.15 -8.78
CA ILE A 108 -21.67 20.97 -10.00
C ILE A 108 -20.30 21.28 -10.59
N ARG A 109 -19.34 21.69 -9.75
CA ARG A 109 -17.96 21.94 -10.16
C ARG A 109 -17.32 20.67 -10.78
N ARG A 110 -17.44 19.51 -10.11
CA ARG A 110 -16.89 18.22 -10.59
C ARG A 110 -17.52 17.79 -11.91
N TYR A 111 -18.83 17.99 -12.08
CA TYR A 111 -19.50 17.73 -13.36
C TYR A 111 -19.03 18.69 -14.46
N GLY A 112 -18.76 19.96 -14.14
CA GLY A 112 -18.21 20.93 -15.10
C GLY A 112 -16.80 20.57 -15.59
N GLU A 113 -15.98 19.88 -14.79
CA GLU A 113 -14.65 19.41 -15.16
C GLU A 113 -14.67 18.10 -15.97
N THR A 114 -15.80 17.40 -15.96
CA THR A 114 -15.95 16.15 -16.70
C THR A 114 -16.81 16.34 -17.95
N ARG A 115 -16.60 15.50 -18.98
CA ARG A 115 -17.49 15.46 -20.16
C ARG A 115 -18.74 14.61 -19.94
N ARG A 116 -18.99 14.15 -18.72
CA ARG A 116 -20.12 13.26 -18.40
C ARG A 116 -21.32 14.09 -17.99
N ARG A 117 -22.48 13.72 -18.49
CA ARG A 117 -23.76 14.29 -18.05
C ARG A 117 -24.23 13.58 -16.77
N HIS A 118 -24.99 14.30 -15.95
CA HIS A 118 -25.60 13.68 -14.76
C HIS A 118 -26.60 12.60 -15.15
N PRO A 119 -26.59 11.40 -14.51
CA PRO A 119 -27.46 10.27 -14.90
C PRO A 119 -28.94 10.60 -14.90
N LEU A 120 -29.39 11.43 -13.95
CA LEU A 120 -30.79 11.83 -13.82
C LEU A 120 -31.12 13.17 -14.50
N ALA A 121 -30.16 13.77 -15.22
CA ALA A 121 -30.35 15.02 -15.97
C ALA A 121 -29.56 15.00 -17.30
N PRO A 122 -29.88 14.04 -18.22
CA PRO A 122 -29.13 13.95 -19.49
C PRO A 122 -29.45 15.11 -20.44
N ASP A 123 -30.59 15.77 -20.27
CA ASP A 123 -31.19 16.78 -21.12
C ASP A 123 -31.36 18.17 -20.48
N ARG A 124 -30.88 18.34 -19.25
CA ARG A 124 -31.04 19.55 -18.44
C ARG A 124 -29.78 19.82 -17.59
N PRO A 125 -29.72 20.95 -16.83
CA PRO A 125 -28.60 21.28 -15.96
C PRO A 125 -28.32 20.19 -14.90
N ALA A 126 -27.04 20.03 -14.52
CA ALA A 126 -26.63 19.01 -13.54
C ALA A 126 -27.28 19.22 -12.16
N GLU A 127 -27.58 20.46 -11.83
CA GLU A 127 -28.25 20.85 -10.57
C GLU A 127 -29.59 20.12 -10.37
N ASP A 128 -30.39 20.00 -11.44
CA ASP A 128 -31.69 19.31 -11.39
C ASP A 128 -31.51 17.81 -11.09
N GLY A 129 -30.47 17.22 -11.71
CA GLY A 129 -30.14 15.82 -11.48
C GLY A 129 -29.64 15.56 -10.07
N ILE A 130 -28.76 16.43 -9.56
CA ILE A 130 -28.22 16.38 -8.19
C ILE A 130 -29.34 16.49 -7.16
N ALA A 131 -30.25 17.46 -7.32
CA ALA A 131 -31.38 17.63 -6.41
C ALA A 131 -32.26 16.37 -6.37
N ARG A 132 -32.63 15.85 -7.55
CA ARG A 132 -33.42 14.63 -7.68
C ARG A 132 -32.73 13.39 -7.10
N GLU A 133 -31.43 13.22 -7.36
CA GLU A 133 -30.66 12.10 -6.82
C GLU A 133 -30.62 12.16 -5.29
N ARG A 134 -30.43 13.34 -4.71
CA ARG A 134 -30.42 13.55 -3.27
C ARG A 134 -31.73 13.15 -2.61
N GLU A 135 -32.88 13.54 -3.21
CA GLU A 135 -34.18 13.10 -2.74
C GLU A 135 -34.36 11.57 -2.82
N MET A 136 -34.00 10.97 -3.96
CA MET A 136 -34.12 9.54 -4.18
C MET A 136 -33.25 8.71 -3.22
N THR A 137 -32.05 9.18 -2.92
CA THR A 137 -31.07 8.45 -2.11
C THR A 137 -31.12 8.80 -0.63
N ALA A 138 -31.92 9.79 -0.21
CA ALA A 138 -32.06 10.20 1.17
C ALA A 138 -32.39 9.03 2.14
N PRO A 139 -33.27 8.05 1.81
CA PRO A 139 -33.49 6.92 2.69
C PRO A 139 -32.26 6.02 2.88
N LEU A 140 -31.41 5.86 1.85
CA LEU A 140 -30.12 5.13 1.97
C LEU A 140 -29.13 5.87 2.85
N ARG A 141 -29.08 7.19 2.73
CA ARG A 141 -28.25 8.02 3.58
C ARG A 141 -28.62 7.89 5.06
N LEU A 142 -29.93 7.84 5.35
CA LEU A 142 -30.44 7.65 6.71
C LEU A 142 -30.19 6.24 7.26
N ALA A 143 -30.17 5.24 6.39
CA ALA A 143 -29.94 3.84 6.75
C ALA A 143 -28.44 3.46 6.73
N ALA A 144 -27.56 4.37 6.32
CA ALA A 144 -26.12 4.10 6.20
C ALA A 144 -25.47 3.92 7.56
N ASP A 145 -24.62 2.91 7.68
CA ASP A 145 -23.78 2.66 8.85
C ASP A 145 -22.64 3.68 8.95
N ALA A 146 -22.21 4.17 7.79
CA ALA A 146 -21.21 5.25 7.69
C ALA A 146 -21.57 6.23 6.56
N VAL A 147 -21.37 7.52 6.83
CA VAL A 147 -21.47 8.59 5.83
C VAL A 147 -20.13 9.30 5.75
N ILE A 148 -19.58 9.42 4.54
CA ILE A 148 -18.37 10.23 4.28
C ILE A 148 -18.77 11.40 3.39
N ASP A 149 -18.61 12.61 3.91
CA ASP A 149 -18.73 13.84 3.11
C ASP A 149 -17.41 14.13 2.42
N THR A 150 -17.43 14.08 1.08
CA THR A 150 -16.24 14.27 0.25
C THR A 150 -16.11 15.69 -0.32
N THR A 151 -16.89 16.65 0.16
CA THR A 151 -16.93 18.02 -0.35
C THR A 151 -15.53 18.65 -0.38
N ASP A 152 -14.86 18.64 0.76
CA ASP A 152 -13.54 19.25 0.94
C ASP A 152 -12.41 18.21 1.10
N LEU A 153 -12.70 16.92 0.92
CA LEU A 153 -11.71 15.85 1.10
C LEU A 153 -10.80 15.74 -0.12
N LYS A 154 -9.50 15.74 0.15
CA LYS A 154 -8.49 15.34 -0.85
C LYS A 154 -8.47 13.83 -1.00
N PRO A 155 -8.02 13.31 -2.16
CA PRO A 155 -7.93 11.86 -2.36
C PRO A 155 -7.10 11.09 -1.30
N ALA A 156 -6.06 11.73 -0.75
CA ALA A 156 -5.24 11.15 0.31
C ALA A 156 -6.04 11.03 1.62
N ASP A 157 -6.76 12.09 2.01
CA ASP A 157 -7.54 12.11 3.25
C ASP A 157 -8.68 11.06 3.21
N LEU A 158 -9.29 10.87 2.02
CA LEU A 158 -10.31 9.84 1.80
C LEU A 158 -9.72 8.43 1.98
N ARG A 159 -8.52 8.16 1.41
CA ARG A 159 -7.84 6.87 1.59
C ARG A 159 -7.52 6.58 3.05
N ASP A 160 -7.05 7.59 3.79
CA ASP A 160 -6.73 7.44 5.21
C ASP A 160 -7.98 7.17 6.04
N GLU A 161 -9.11 7.81 5.73
CA GLU A 161 -10.40 7.55 6.37
C GLU A 161 -10.88 6.11 6.10
N LEU A 162 -10.77 5.66 4.85
CA LEU A 162 -11.13 4.29 4.48
C LEU A 162 -10.21 3.26 5.16
N ARG A 163 -8.90 3.51 5.22
CA ARG A 163 -7.94 2.64 5.89
C ARG A 163 -8.24 2.50 7.37
N ARG A 164 -8.61 3.59 8.05
CA ARG A 164 -9.01 3.54 9.48
C ARG A 164 -10.27 2.72 9.72
N ARG A 165 -11.24 2.72 8.79
CA ARG A 165 -12.54 2.05 8.97
C ARG A 165 -12.56 0.62 8.46
N TYR A 166 -11.89 0.37 7.35
CA TYR A 166 -12.02 -0.84 6.55
C TYR A 166 -10.71 -1.58 6.33
N GLY A 167 -9.57 -1.00 6.68
CA GLY A 167 -8.26 -1.65 6.63
C GLY A 167 -8.20 -2.87 7.53
N SER A 168 -7.44 -3.87 7.15
CA SER A 168 -7.13 -5.05 7.96
C SER A 168 -5.72 -4.96 8.51
N ASP A 169 -5.41 -5.71 9.57
CA ASP A 169 -4.03 -5.86 10.08
C ASP A 169 -3.07 -6.44 9.00
N ARG A 170 -3.60 -6.88 7.85
CA ARG A 170 -2.83 -7.36 6.69
C ARG A 170 -2.43 -6.24 5.73
N ASP A 171 -2.98 -5.04 5.91
CA ASP A 171 -2.71 -3.87 5.06
C ASP A 171 -1.52 -3.04 5.55
N GLU A 172 -0.68 -3.63 6.40
CA GLU A 172 0.57 -2.98 6.79
C GLU A 172 1.47 -2.79 5.57
N PRO A 173 1.94 -1.55 5.32
CA PRO A 173 2.85 -1.30 4.23
C PRO A 173 4.11 -2.16 4.35
N VAL A 174 4.55 -2.73 3.25
CA VAL A 174 5.71 -3.61 3.20
C VAL A 174 6.99 -2.78 3.15
N LEU A 175 7.81 -2.87 4.18
CA LEU A 175 9.15 -2.30 4.21
C LEU A 175 10.18 -3.37 3.81
N THR A 176 10.95 -3.11 2.78
CA THR A 176 12.05 -3.97 2.34
C THR A 176 13.38 -3.26 2.54
N ILE A 177 14.29 -3.88 3.28
CA ILE A 177 15.70 -3.48 3.34
C ILE A 177 16.48 -4.37 2.39
N ALA A 178 17.10 -3.78 1.38
CA ALA A 178 17.77 -4.52 0.32
C ALA A 178 19.29 -4.26 0.30
N SER A 179 20.09 -5.23 -0.16
CA SER A 179 21.47 -5.01 -0.53
C SER A 179 21.71 -5.34 -2.00
N PHE A 180 22.63 -4.59 -2.62
CA PHE A 180 23.00 -4.79 -4.02
C PHE A 180 24.45 -4.39 -4.32
N GLY A 181 24.96 -4.84 -5.47
CA GLY A 181 26.26 -4.43 -6.03
C GLY A 181 26.09 -3.45 -7.19
N PHE A 182 26.76 -2.29 -7.12
CA PHE A 182 26.76 -1.30 -8.19
C PHE A 182 27.30 -1.87 -9.52
N ALA A 183 28.20 -2.83 -9.45
CA ALA A 183 28.74 -3.52 -10.63
C ALA A 183 27.66 -4.18 -11.51
N ARG A 184 26.50 -4.49 -10.93
CA ARG A 184 25.32 -5.08 -11.61
C ARG A 184 24.18 -4.08 -11.80
N GLY A 185 24.52 -2.80 -11.71
CA GLY A 185 23.54 -1.70 -11.82
C GLY A 185 22.79 -1.43 -10.52
N VAL A 186 22.25 -0.22 -10.40
CA VAL A 186 21.43 0.22 -9.28
C VAL A 186 20.15 -0.63 -9.21
N SER A 187 19.66 -0.86 -8.01
CA SER A 187 18.36 -1.53 -7.81
C SER A 187 17.22 -0.70 -8.43
N ARG A 188 16.51 -1.28 -9.39
CA ARG A 188 15.40 -0.61 -10.09
C ARG A 188 14.15 -0.46 -9.23
N THR A 189 14.06 -1.21 -8.15
CA THR A 189 12.92 -1.23 -7.23
C THR A 189 13.19 -0.44 -5.95
N ALA A 190 14.38 0.17 -5.81
CA ALA A 190 14.74 0.94 -4.63
C ALA A 190 14.16 2.36 -4.69
N ASP A 191 13.51 2.77 -3.62
CA ASP A 191 13.02 4.13 -3.42
C ASP A 191 14.09 5.02 -2.80
N LEU A 192 14.89 4.46 -1.89
CA LEU A 192 16.04 5.09 -1.27
C LEU A 192 17.27 4.22 -1.49
N VAL A 193 18.38 4.85 -1.86
CA VAL A 193 19.65 4.15 -2.13
C VAL A 193 20.76 4.81 -1.33
N PHE A 194 21.47 4.01 -0.55
CA PHE A 194 22.64 4.44 0.22
C PHE A 194 23.89 3.71 -0.27
N ASP A 195 24.89 4.50 -0.62
CA ASP A 195 26.19 3.99 -1.11
C ASP A 195 27.12 3.75 0.07
N MET A 196 27.53 2.50 0.29
CA MET A 196 28.41 2.09 1.38
C MET A 196 29.87 1.90 0.94
N ARG A 197 30.26 2.40 -0.24
CA ARG A 197 31.64 2.20 -0.76
C ARG A 197 32.68 3.04 -0.06
N PHE A 198 32.30 4.04 0.72
CA PHE A 198 33.21 4.83 1.55
C PHE A 198 33.74 4.09 2.78
N ILE A 199 33.17 2.96 3.15
CA ILE A 199 33.65 2.06 4.21
C ILE A 199 34.76 1.17 3.65
N ASP A 200 35.76 0.85 4.48
CA ASP A 200 36.85 -0.04 4.11
C ASP A 200 36.34 -1.37 3.53
N ASN A 201 37.03 -1.84 2.47
CA ASN A 201 36.55 -2.96 1.69
C ASN A 201 37.08 -4.31 2.21
N PRO A 202 36.24 -5.16 2.83
CA PRO A 202 36.67 -6.48 3.31
C PRO A 202 37.26 -7.39 2.21
N HIS A 203 37.00 -7.11 0.94
CA HIS A 203 37.54 -7.88 -0.18
C HIS A 203 39.07 -7.89 -0.23
N TRP A 204 39.71 -6.87 0.30
CA TRP A 204 41.18 -6.77 0.33
C TRP A 204 41.83 -7.57 1.46
N VAL A 205 41.04 -8.09 2.39
CA VAL A 205 41.47 -9.00 3.46
C VAL A 205 41.28 -10.42 2.99
N GLU A 206 42.34 -11.21 2.87
CA GLU A 206 42.31 -12.53 2.25
C GLU A 206 41.34 -13.47 2.93
N GLU A 207 41.27 -13.45 4.26
CA GLU A 207 40.38 -14.27 5.08
C GLU A 207 38.89 -13.86 4.98
N LEU A 208 38.63 -12.58 4.67
CA LEU A 208 37.25 -12.06 4.55
C LEU A 208 36.72 -12.09 3.13
N ARG A 209 37.59 -12.19 2.13
CA ARG A 209 37.22 -12.16 0.71
C ARG A 209 36.17 -13.22 0.33
N PRO A 210 36.27 -14.50 0.74
CA PRO A 210 35.28 -15.52 0.43
C PRO A 210 33.96 -15.38 1.20
N LEU A 211 33.98 -14.66 2.32
CA LEU A 211 32.86 -14.46 3.22
C LEU A 211 31.86 -13.43 2.69
N THR A 212 30.84 -13.15 3.46
CA THR A 212 29.78 -12.20 3.13
C THR A 212 29.46 -11.30 4.33
N GLY A 213 28.70 -10.24 4.14
CA GLY A 213 28.21 -9.41 5.25
C GLY A 213 27.21 -10.11 6.19
N MET A 214 26.87 -11.37 5.92
CA MET A 214 26.15 -12.23 6.89
C MET A 214 27.09 -12.84 7.94
N ASP A 215 28.40 -12.91 7.64
CA ASP A 215 29.39 -13.49 8.51
C ASP A 215 29.87 -12.47 9.56
N GLN A 216 29.94 -12.89 10.82
CA GLN A 216 30.27 -12.00 11.93
C GLN A 216 31.63 -11.30 11.76
N SER A 217 32.64 -12.00 11.26
CA SER A 217 33.96 -11.44 11.02
C SER A 217 33.97 -10.29 10.01
N VAL A 218 33.09 -10.34 8.99
CA VAL A 218 32.88 -9.24 8.03
C VAL A 218 32.13 -8.08 8.70
N GLN A 219 31.12 -8.38 9.51
CA GLN A 219 30.39 -7.35 10.27
C GLN A 219 31.32 -6.63 11.25
N ASP A 220 32.15 -7.36 11.97
CA ASP A 220 33.13 -6.79 12.91
C ASP A 220 34.14 -5.90 12.18
N TYR A 221 34.60 -6.33 11.01
CA TYR A 221 35.54 -5.56 10.20
C TYR A 221 34.93 -4.23 9.72
N VAL A 222 33.71 -4.26 9.15
CA VAL A 222 33.07 -3.02 8.63
C VAL A 222 32.63 -2.10 9.76
N SER A 223 32.21 -2.66 10.91
CA SER A 223 31.79 -1.89 12.08
C SER A 223 32.96 -1.23 12.80
N ALA A 224 34.17 -1.74 12.63
CA ALA A 224 35.39 -1.11 13.13
C ALA A 224 35.78 0.17 12.37
N ASP A 225 35.25 0.41 11.19
CA ASP A 225 35.45 1.65 10.44
C ASP A 225 34.88 2.84 11.24
N PRO A 226 35.68 3.90 11.49
CA PRO A 226 35.27 5.06 12.28
C PRO A 226 34.01 5.77 11.75
N ALA A 227 33.71 5.66 10.46
CA ALA A 227 32.55 6.27 9.84
C ALA A 227 31.28 5.43 10.00
N TRP A 228 31.39 4.13 10.31
CA TRP A 228 30.27 3.21 10.31
C TRP A 228 29.18 3.59 11.32
N GLY A 229 29.51 3.62 12.61
CA GLY A 229 28.53 3.86 13.68
C GLY A 229 27.75 5.15 13.48
N ALA A 230 28.47 6.27 13.29
CA ALA A 230 27.83 7.57 13.08
C ALA A 230 26.96 7.63 11.81
N THR A 231 27.31 6.88 10.75
CA THR A 231 26.52 6.79 9.53
C THR A 231 25.25 5.99 9.78
N MET A 232 25.36 4.81 10.39
CA MET A 232 24.20 3.96 10.69
C MET A 232 23.21 4.67 11.61
N ASP A 233 23.67 5.40 12.63
CA ASP A 233 22.82 6.18 13.53
C ASP A 233 22.03 7.28 12.79
N ARG A 234 22.69 8.00 11.88
CA ARG A 234 22.04 9.04 11.08
C ARG A 234 21.03 8.46 10.10
N LEU A 235 21.37 7.35 9.45
CA LEU A 235 20.47 6.66 8.53
C LEU A 235 19.25 6.07 9.25
N GLU A 236 19.46 5.48 10.42
CA GLU A 236 18.38 5.01 11.27
C GLU A 236 17.42 6.14 11.64
N ALA A 237 17.94 7.27 12.12
CA ALA A 237 17.11 8.42 12.49
C ALA A 237 16.35 8.98 11.28
N LEU A 238 17.00 9.09 10.11
CA LEU A 238 16.40 9.54 8.86
C LEU A 238 15.27 8.59 8.42
N LEU A 239 15.52 7.29 8.44
CA LEU A 239 14.54 6.28 8.01
C LEU A 239 13.36 6.22 8.98
N ALA A 240 13.59 6.32 10.28
CA ALA A 240 12.53 6.36 11.29
C ALA A 240 11.58 7.56 11.10
N ASP A 241 12.07 8.69 10.57
CA ASP A 241 11.24 9.85 10.22
C ASP A 241 10.56 9.68 8.85
N LEU A 242 11.27 9.16 7.84
CA LEU A 242 10.76 9.08 6.47
C LEU A 242 9.75 7.95 6.25
N ILE A 243 9.96 6.77 6.84
CA ILE A 243 9.10 5.61 6.63
C ILE A 243 7.62 5.92 6.93
N PRO A 244 7.25 6.50 8.09
CA PRO A 244 5.85 6.86 8.36
C PRO A 244 5.29 7.89 7.37
N ARG A 245 6.13 8.81 6.87
CA ARG A 245 5.72 9.82 5.87
C ARG A 245 5.41 9.19 4.52
N TYR A 246 6.21 8.21 4.06
CA TYR A 246 5.92 7.45 2.85
C TYR A 246 4.60 6.67 2.98
N TRP A 247 4.35 6.07 4.13
CA TRP A 247 3.10 5.36 4.39
C TRP A 247 1.91 6.30 4.42
N ALA A 248 2.03 7.45 5.09
CA ALA A 248 0.99 8.49 5.09
C ALA A 248 0.71 9.05 3.68
N ALA A 249 1.71 9.06 2.80
CA ALA A 249 1.53 9.41 1.39
C ALA A 249 0.90 8.29 0.53
N GLY A 250 0.51 7.16 1.14
CA GLY A 250 -0.17 6.05 0.45
C GLY A 250 0.76 5.03 -0.21
N LYS A 251 2.06 5.03 0.14
CA LYS A 251 3.00 4.07 -0.43
C LYS A 251 2.88 2.72 0.28
N SER A 252 2.41 1.70 -0.42
CA SER A 252 2.21 0.34 0.12
C SER A 252 3.50 -0.50 0.14
N TYR A 253 4.48 -0.17 -0.69
CA TYR A 253 5.77 -0.85 -0.77
C TYR A 253 6.88 0.19 -0.71
N LEU A 254 7.77 0.08 0.27
CA LEU A 254 8.94 0.94 0.42
C LEU A 254 10.20 0.08 0.43
N THR A 255 11.11 0.34 -0.49
CA THR A 255 12.40 -0.36 -0.58
C THR A 255 13.55 0.58 -0.31
N VAL A 256 14.29 0.32 0.76
CA VAL A 256 15.55 0.99 1.11
C VAL A 256 16.71 0.08 0.74
N ALA A 257 17.59 0.52 -0.13
CA ALA A 257 18.68 -0.30 -0.65
C ALA A 257 20.06 0.25 -0.28
N PHE A 258 20.93 -0.65 0.21
CA PHE A 258 22.32 -0.40 0.47
C PHE A 258 23.16 -0.97 -0.67
N GLY A 259 24.07 -0.16 -1.21
CA GLY A 259 24.92 -0.53 -2.33
C GLY A 259 26.42 -0.59 -1.95
N CYS A 260 27.14 -1.60 -2.41
CA CYS A 260 28.60 -1.62 -2.45
C CYS A 260 29.08 -2.12 -3.80
N THR A 261 30.39 -2.25 -4.05
CA THR A 261 30.91 -2.64 -5.37
C THR A 261 30.30 -3.97 -5.85
N GLY A 262 30.54 -5.05 -5.14
CA GLY A 262 30.09 -6.40 -5.52
C GLY A 262 28.74 -6.84 -4.93
N GLY A 263 28.21 -6.14 -3.92
CA GLY A 263 26.93 -6.49 -3.27
C GLY A 263 27.01 -7.66 -2.27
N ARG A 264 28.20 -8.00 -1.76
CA ARG A 264 28.43 -9.17 -0.90
C ARG A 264 28.82 -8.85 0.55
N HIS A 265 29.59 -7.80 0.80
CA HIS A 265 30.15 -7.50 2.13
C HIS A 265 29.45 -6.29 2.77
N ARG A 266 29.94 -5.06 2.51
CA ARG A 266 29.50 -3.79 3.15
C ARG A 266 28.00 -3.55 3.06
N SER A 267 27.44 -3.71 1.86
CA SER A 267 25.99 -3.51 1.65
C SER A 267 25.12 -4.54 2.35
N VAL A 268 25.62 -5.79 2.44
CA VAL A 268 24.91 -6.86 3.15
C VAL A 268 24.95 -6.60 4.65
N ALA A 269 26.13 -6.30 5.22
CA ALA A 269 26.27 -5.95 6.64
C ALA A 269 25.38 -4.74 7.02
N ALA A 270 25.38 -3.69 6.18
CA ALA A 270 24.53 -2.52 6.40
C ALA A 270 23.04 -2.85 6.37
N ALA A 271 22.62 -3.69 5.42
CA ALA A 271 21.21 -4.11 5.33
C ALA A 271 20.78 -4.96 6.54
N VAL A 272 21.64 -5.86 7.01
CA VAL A 272 21.39 -6.69 8.20
C VAL A 272 21.24 -5.80 9.44
N GLU A 273 22.24 -4.97 9.73
CA GLU A 273 22.23 -4.10 10.90
C GLU A 273 21.07 -3.11 10.87
N MET A 274 20.77 -2.48 9.73
CA MET A 274 19.65 -1.55 9.61
C MET A 274 18.30 -2.25 9.82
N THR A 275 18.16 -3.50 9.38
CA THR A 275 16.96 -4.30 9.62
C THR A 275 16.75 -4.51 11.12
N GLU A 276 17.80 -4.84 11.87
CA GLU A 276 17.71 -5.05 13.31
C GLU A 276 17.39 -3.74 14.05
N ARG A 277 18.05 -2.66 13.68
CA ARG A 277 17.80 -1.33 14.26
C ARG A 277 16.36 -0.85 14.05
N LEU A 278 15.83 -1.03 12.84
CA LEU A 278 14.44 -0.67 12.54
C LEU A 278 13.44 -1.58 13.25
N ARG A 279 13.74 -2.87 13.42
CA ARG A 279 12.93 -3.77 14.25
C ARG A 279 12.89 -3.32 15.71
N ALA A 280 14.01 -2.89 16.26
CA ALA A 280 14.06 -2.35 17.63
C ALA A 280 13.22 -1.06 17.79
N ARG A 281 12.95 -0.36 16.68
CA ARG A 281 12.03 0.80 16.64
C ARG A 281 10.57 0.45 16.36
N GLY A 282 10.24 -0.83 16.25
CA GLY A 282 8.85 -1.29 16.05
C GLY A 282 8.43 -1.40 14.59
N PHE A 283 9.34 -1.24 13.62
CA PHE A 283 9.06 -1.55 12.22
C PHE A 283 9.19 -3.06 11.96
N SER A 284 8.54 -3.55 10.89
CA SER A 284 8.59 -4.96 10.46
C SER A 284 9.27 -5.12 9.08
N PRO A 285 10.57 -4.77 8.94
CA PRO A 285 11.24 -4.85 7.67
C PRO A 285 11.52 -6.29 7.24
N MET A 286 11.31 -6.56 5.94
CA MET A 286 11.85 -7.73 5.24
C MET A 286 13.25 -7.43 4.73
N VAL A 287 14.17 -8.41 4.78
CA VAL A 287 15.50 -8.26 4.23
C VAL A 287 15.63 -9.03 2.91
N ARG A 288 16.30 -8.42 1.91
CA ARG A 288 16.56 -9.05 0.61
C ARG A 288 17.97 -8.72 0.12
N HIS A 289 18.75 -9.75 -0.22
CA HIS A 289 20.09 -9.60 -0.78
C HIS A 289 20.08 -10.00 -2.25
N ARG A 290 20.20 -9.02 -3.16
CA ARG A 290 20.11 -9.27 -4.61
C ARG A 290 21.29 -10.08 -5.13
N ASP A 291 22.50 -9.76 -4.69
CA ASP A 291 23.73 -10.25 -5.30
C ASP A 291 24.55 -11.17 -4.37
N LEU A 292 23.99 -11.61 -3.24
CA LEU A 292 24.70 -12.41 -2.24
C LEU A 292 25.18 -13.76 -2.78
N ALA A 293 24.36 -14.44 -3.56
CA ALA A 293 24.66 -15.76 -4.12
C ALA A 293 25.57 -15.72 -5.35
N THR A 294 25.95 -14.53 -5.82
CA THR A 294 26.78 -14.38 -7.01
C THR A 294 28.27 -14.49 -6.63
N PRO A 295 29.09 -15.23 -7.41
CA PRO A 295 30.53 -15.35 -7.13
C PRO A 295 31.20 -13.98 -7.08
N PRO A 296 32.30 -13.81 -6.29
CA PRO A 296 33.12 -12.61 -6.33
C PRO A 296 33.59 -12.34 -7.78
N SER A 297 33.47 -11.10 -8.21
CA SER A 297 33.98 -10.70 -9.52
C SER A 297 35.36 -10.04 -9.32
N ASP A 298 36.40 -10.74 -9.72
CA ASP A 298 37.79 -10.28 -9.62
C ASP A 298 38.12 -9.14 -10.60
N THR A 299 37.17 -8.77 -11.47
CA THR A 299 37.40 -7.83 -12.59
C THR A 299 36.82 -6.44 -12.39
N ILE A 300 36.33 -6.11 -11.20
CA ILE A 300 35.73 -4.79 -10.96
C ILE A 300 36.80 -3.86 -10.37
N GLU A 301 37.43 -3.08 -11.21
CA GLU A 301 38.27 -1.94 -10.77
C GLU A 301 37.36 -0.96 -10.00
N GLU A 302 37.71 -0.66 -8.75
CA GLU A 302 37.09 0.45 -8.04
C GLU A 302 37.52 1.75 -8.72
N PRO A 303 36.60 2.69 -8.98
CA PRO A 303 37.02 4.04 -9.33
C PRO A 303 37.87 4.57 -8.18
N GLY A 304 39.08 5.01 -8.50
CA GLY A 304 40.01 5.54 -7.52
C GLY A 304 39.36 6.62 -6.63
N PRO A 305 39.93 6.89 -5.45
CA PRO A 305 39.30 7.78 -4.48
C PRO A 305 38.97 9.12 -5.14
N LEU A 306 37.72 9.53 -5.00
CA LEU A 306 37.26 10.86 -5.41
C LEU A 306 38.14 11.88 -4.66
N ARG A 307 39.09 12.48 -5.34
CA ARG A 307 39.84 13.64 -4.82
C ARG A 307 38.80 14.75 -4.65
N GLY A 308 38.34 14.96 -3.44
CA GLY A 308 37.54 16.12 -3.09
C GLY A 308 38.33 17.40 -3.45
N PRO A 309 37.66 18.51 -3.75
CA PRO A 309 38.34 19.77 -4.00
C PRO A 309 39.22 20.08 -2.81
N ALA A 310 40.52 20.33 -3.09
CA ALA A 310 41.49 20.73 -2.09
C ALA A 310 40.97 21.96 -1.35
N ILE A 311 40.65 21.80 -0.06
CA ILE A 311 40.30 22.94 0.80
C ILE A 311 41.61 23.74 0.93
N SER A 312 41.73 24.80 0.14
CA SER A 312 42.79 25.80 0.26
C SER A 312 42.71 26.39 1.67
N LYS A 313 43.68 26.05 2.51
CA LYS A 313 43.91 26.78 3.75
C LYS A 313 44.42 28.17 3.33
N ALA A 314 43.51 29.15 3.33
CA ALA A 314 43.90 30.55 3.32
C ALA A 314 44.58 30.83 4.67
N VAL A 315 45.90 30.90 4.60
CA VAL A 315 46.74 31.43 5.70
C VAL A 315 46.49 32.93 5.75
N GLY A 316 45.92 33.40 6.84
CA GLY A 316 45.79 34.81 7.13
C GLY A 316 47.19 35.43 7.31
N GLY A 317 47.40 36.58 6.70
CA GLY A 317 48.35 37.59 7.03
C GLY A 317 47.64 38.84 7.51
#